data_bc8fa69f8d67249d4c908995bcbd2c99
#
_entry.id   bc8fa69f8d67249d4c908995bcbd2c99
#
_cell.length_a   1.000
_cell.length_b   1.000
_cell.length_c   1.000
_cell.angle_alpha   90.00
_cell.angle_beta   90.00
_cell.angle_gamma   90.00
#
_symmetry.space_group_name_H-M   'P 1'
#
loop_
_entity.id
_entity.type
_entity.pdbx_description
1 polymer ?
#
loop_
_entity_poly.entity_id
_entity_poly.type
_entity_poly.pdbx_seq_one_letter_code
_entity_poly.pdbx_strand_id
1 'polypeptide(L)' 'MRIETRKLETEIARRALTYKQFATQAGITEKTLKQARRGAEIQPATAGRIAAALGIEMGALIK' A
#
# COMPACT_ATOMS: atom_id res chain seq x y z
N MET A 1 0.49 5.87 10.86
CA MET A 1 -0.72 5.23 10.30
C MET A 1 -0.45 3.78 10.01
N ARG A 2 -1.45 2.95 10.18
CA ARG A 2 -1.36 1.53 9.84
C ARG A 2 -2.35 1.22 8.74
N ILE A 3 -1.91 0.40 7.79
CA ILE A 3 -2.74 0.01 6.66
C ILE A 3 -3.46 -1.29 7.00
N GLU A 4 -4.70 -1.40 6.54
CA GLU A 4 -5.42 -2.68 6.59
C GLU A 4 -4.74 -3.61 5.59
N THR A 5 -3.93 -4.55 6.10
CA THR A 5 -3.05 -5.35 5.26
C THR A 5 -3.81 -6.22 4.28
N ARG A 6 -4.95 -6.78 4.71
CA ARG A 6 -5.77 -7.60 3.84
C ARG A 6 -6.31 -6.81 2.66
N LYS A 7 -6.74 -5.58 2.91
CA LYS A 7 -7.23 -4.70 1.85
C LYS A 7 -6.12 -4.41 0.86
N LEU A 8 -4.92 -4.08 1.37
CA LEU A 8 -3.77 -3.80 0.51
C LEU A 8 -3.44 -5.00 -0.37
N GLU A 9 -3.32 -6.17 0.22
CA GLU A 9 -2.96 -7.37 -0.53
C GLU A 9 -4.01 -7.72 -1.57
N THR A 10 -5.28 -7.61 -1.20
CA THR A 10 -6.39 -7.89 -2.12
C THR A 10 -6.37 -6.95 -3.31
N GLU A 11 -6.14 -5.66 -3.07
CA GLU A 11 -6.14 -4.68 -4.15
C GLU A 11 -4.96 -4.87 -5.10
N ILE A 12 -3.80 -5.23 -4.56
CA ILE A 12 -2.63 -5.51 -5.41
C ILE A 12 -2.89 -6.76 -6.24
N ALA A 13 -3.45 -7.80 -5.64
CA ALA A 13 -3.75 -9.06 -6.33
C ALA A 13 -4.78 -8.85 -7.45
N ARG A 14 -5.79 -8.02 -7.20
CA ARG A 14 -6.81 -7.72 -8.22
C ARG A 14 -6.21 -7.10 -9.47
N ARG A 15 -5.11 -6.37 -9.32
CA ARG A 15 -4.44 -5.72 -10.44
C ARG A 15 -3.38 -6.60 -11.09
N ALA A 16 -3.23 -7.82 -10.60
CA ALA A 16 -2.26 -8.78 -11.09
C ALA A 16 -0.82 -8.22 -11.09
N LEU A 17 -0.50 -7.42 -10.08
CA LEU A 17 0.82 -6.82 -9.94
C LEU A 17 1.66 -7.61 -8.95
N THR A 18 2.96 -7.66 -9.19
CA THR A 18 3.89 -8.09 -8.15
C THR A 18 4.07 -6.95 -7.15
N TYR A 19 4.54 -7.28 -5.95
CA TYR A 19 4.81 -6.23 -4.96
C TYR A 19 5.88 -5.26 -5.46
N LYS A 20 6.86 -5.76 -6.19
CA LYS A 20 7.88 -4.90 -6.78
C LYS A 20 7.28 -3.92 -7.77
N GLN A 21 6.41 -4.41 -8.66
CA GLN A 21 5.73 -3.55 -9.63
C GLN A 21 4.87 -2.51 -8.94
N PHE A 22 4.14 -2.93 -7.92
CA PHE A 22 3.29 -1.99 -7.18
C PHE A 22 4.12 -0.92 -6.47
N ALA A 23 5.22 -1.31 -5.83
CA ALA A 23 6.09 -0.35 -5.15
C ALA A 23 6.61 0.69 -6.13
N THR A 24 7.00 0.27 -7.32
CA THR A 24 7.47 1.18 -8.36
C THR A 24 6.36 2.16 -8.77
N GLN A 25 5.15 1.65 -8.99
CA GLN A 25 4.02 2.51 -9.36
C GLN A 25 3.63 3.49 -8.26
N ALA A 26 3.72 3.06 -7.01
CA ALA A 26 3.38 3.91 -5.89
C ALA A 26 4.49 4.90 -5.53
N GLY A 27 5.67 4.74 -6.12
CA GLY A 27 6.81 5.60 -5.82
C GLY A 27 7.40 5.35 -4.44
N ILE A 28 7.35 4.11 -3.97
CA ILE A 28 7.93 3.72 -2.68
C ILE A 28 8.90 2.55 -2.90
N THR A 29 9.73 2.29 -1.89
CA THR A 29 10.64 1.16 -1.96
C THR A 29 9.93 -0.14 -1.61
N GLU A 30 10.50 -1.26 -2.05
CA GLU A 30 9.96 -2.56 -1.67
C GLU A 30 10.01 -2.77 -0.15
N LYS A 31 11.04 -2.24 0.49
CA LYS A 31 11.15 -2.31 1.95
C LYS A 31 9.99 -1.60 2.62
N THR A 32 9.66 -0.40 2.15
CA THR A 32 8.54 0.37 2.69
C THR A 32 7.22 -0.38 2.48
N LEU A 33 7.03 -0.94 1.30
CA LEU A 33 5.82 -1.72 1.01
C LEU A 33 5.74 -2.94 1.92
N LYS A 34 6.87 -3.61 2.15
CA LYS A 34 6.90 -4.77 3.05
C LYS A 34 6.47 -4.37 4.46
N GLN A 35 6.93 -3.23 4.94
CA GLN A 35 6.52 -2.73 6.25
C GLN A 35 5.02 -2.46 6.30
N ALA A 36 4.48 -1.84 5.26
CA ALA A 36 3.04 -1.59 5.17
C ALA A 36 2.24 -2.89 5.18
N ARG A 37 2.71 -3.90 4.46
CA ARG A 37 2.05 -5.21 4.40
C ARG A 37 2.08 -5.95 5.74
N ARG A 38 3.03 -5.65 6.58
CA ARG A 38 3.15 -6.26 7.91
C ARG A 38 2.31 -5.55 8.96
N GLY A 39 1.64 -4.48 8.59
CA GLY A 39 0.83 -3.70 9.51
C GLY A 39 1.66 -2.78 10.39
N ALA A 40 2.90 -2.49 9.99
CA ALA A 40 3.74 -1.58 10.73
C ALA A 40 3.28 -0.14 10.58
N GLU A 41 3.68 0.70 11.52
CA GLU A 41 3.41 2.13 11.45
C GLU A 41 4.12 2.73 10.25
N ILE A 42 3.40 3.48 9.42
CA ILE A 42 3.98 4.17 8.27
C ILE A 42 3.58 5.63 8.29
N GLN A 43 4.33 6.45 7.56
CA GLN A 43 4.05 7.88 7.50
C GLN A 43 2.80 8.15 6.66
N PRO A 44 2.05 9.22 6.98
CA PRO A 44 0.87 9.58 6.18
C PRO A 44 1.15 9.76 4.69
N ALA A 45 2.31 10.34 4.35
CA ALA A 45 2.68 10.52 2.96
C ALA A 45 2.81 9.19 2.23
N THR A 46 3.39 8.19 2.90
CA THR A 46 3.52 6.84 2.33
C THR A 46 2.14 6.21 2.12
N ALA A 47 1.27 6.33 3.13
CA ALA A 47 -0.09 5.82 3.01
C ALA A 47 -0.83 6.48 1.86
N GLY A 48 -0.64 7.79 1.68
CA GLY A 48 -1.25 8.53 0.59
C GLY A 48 -0.78 8.05 -0.78
N ARG A 49 0.52 7.75 -0.91
CA ARG A 49 1.04 7.23 -2.17
C ARG A 49 0.47 5.86 -2.51
N ILE A 50 0.34 5.02 -1.50
CA ILE A 50 -0.24 3.69 -1.69
C ILE A 50 -1.71 3.81 -2.12
N ALA A 51 -2.48 4.63 -1.41
CA ALA A 51 -3.89 4.83 -1.73
C ALA A 51 -4.06 5.40 -3.14
N ALA A 52 -3.24 6.37 -3.53
CA ALA A 52 -3.28 6.96 -4.86
C ALA A 52 -2.97 5.91 -5.94
N ALA A 53 -1.98 5.08 -5.71
CA ALA A 53 -1.62 4.02 -6.65
C ALA A 53 -2.74 2.99 -6.80
N LEU A 54 -3.51 2.77 -5.75
CA LEU A 54 -4.66 1.86 -5.79
C LEU A 54 -5.93 2.53 -6.30
N GLY A 55 -5.93 3.86 -6.39
CA GLY A 55 -7.12 4.59 -6.81
C GLY A 55 -8.25 4.54 -5.79
N ILE A 56 -7.94 4.40 -4.52
CA ILE A 56 -8.93 4.35 -3.44
C ILE A 56 -8.65 5.46 -2.44
N GLU A 57 -9.64 5.77 -1.62
CA GLU A 57 -9.47 6.76 -0.57
C GLU A 57 -8.65 6.21 0.58
N MET A 58 -7.88 7.10 1.23
CA MET A 58 -7.07 6.70 2.38
C MET A 58 -7.91 6.06 3.48
N GLY A 59 -9.11 6.58 3.72
CA GLY A 59 -9.99 6.04 4.74
C GLY A 59 -10.39 4.59 4.50
N ALA A 60 -10.41 4.17 3.23
CA ALA A 60 -10.70 2.78 2.87
C ALA A 60 -9.50 1.87 3.07
N LEU A 61 -8.29 2.45 3.11
CA LEU A 61 -7.04 1.69 3.20
C LEU A 61 -6.54 1.57 4.64
N ILE A 62 -6.79 2.57 5.46
CA ILE A 62 -6.25 2.65 6.81
C ILE A 62 -7.10 1.83 7.78
N LYS A 63 -6.40 1.16 8.67
CA LYS A 63 -7.00 0.36 9.72
C LYS A 63 -7.53 1.22 10.86
#